data_998c3bd1024cf67259e0d532696c07ca
#
_entry.id   998c3bd1024cf67259e0d532696c07ca
#
_cell.length_a   1.000
_cell.length_b   1.000
_cell.length_c   1.000
_cell.angle_alpha   90.00
_cell.angle_beta   90.00
_cell.angle_gamma   90.00
#
_symmetry.space_group_name_H-M   'P 1'
#
loop_
_entity.id
_entity.type
_entity.pdbx_description
1 polymer ?
#
loop_
_entity_poly.entity_id
_entity_poly.type
_entity_poly.pdbx_seq_one_letter_code
_entity_poly.pdbx_strand_id
1 'polypeptide(L)'
;MNLNDTFAAVQAAGRHLALLPDDRINQILNAVAEAALEQTSYILSENRKDLERMSPDNPKYDRLRLTEERLRGIASDIRNVATLPSPLGRILKESIRPNGMRLTKISVPFGVIGIIYEARPNVSFDVFSLCLKSGNACILKGGSDADYSNRAIVEVIHQVLRQFNIDTHMVELLPADREATRELLHAAGYVDLIIPRGSSALINFVRQNATIPVIETGAGICHTYFDEYGDTAKGAAIIHNAKTRRVSVCNALDCVIVHESRLSDLPLLCEKLKADKVIIYADPSAYQALEGHYPAGLLKPATPESFGTEFLDYKMAIKTVNSFENALGHIQEYSSRHSESIVTENPERAALFTRMIDAACVYTNVSTAFTDGAQFGLGAEIGISTQKLHARGPMGLEEITSYKWIIEGDGQTRQ
;
A
#
# COMPACT_ATOMS: atom_id res chain seq x y z
N MET A 1 8.26 27.74 13.46
CA MET A 1 9.48 26.94 13.67
C MET A 1 10.10 26.75 12.30
N ASN A 2 11.36 27.00 12.12
CA ASN A 2 11.97 26.78 10.79
C ASN A 2 12.32 25.29 10.68
N LEU A 3 11.59 24.51 9.88
CA LEU A 3 11.81 23.07 9.72
C LEU A 3 13.05 22.76 8.85
N ASN A 4 13.68 23.74 8.22
CA ASN A 4 14.89 23.52 7.40
C ASN A 4 16.03 22.91 8.21
N ASP A 5 16.21 23.32 9.46
CA ASP A 5 17.27 22.76 10.33
C ASP A 5 16.97 21.28 10.64
N THR A 6 15.69 20.94 10.87
CA THR A 6 15.24 19.56 11.05
C THR A 6 15.47 18.75 9.78
N PHE A 7 15.09 19.25 8.61
CA PHE A 7 15.29 18.56 7.34
C PHE A 7 16.80 18.33 7.05
N ALA A 8 17.64 19.32 7.32
CA ALA A 8 19.08 19.21 7.17
C ALA A 8 19.69 18.13 8.13
N ALA A 9 19.20 18.08 9.39
CA ALA A 9 19.63 17.08 10.35
C ALA A 9 19.24 15.66 9.90
N VAL A 10 18.01 15.47 9.41
CA VAL A 10 17.55 14.17 8.86
C VAL A 10 18.40 13.76 7.67
N GLN A 11 18.67 14.69 6.74
CA GLN A 11 19.51 14.39 5.58
C GLN A 11 20.94 14.01 5.99
N ALA A 12 21.53 14.70 6.99
CA ALA A 12 22.85 14.39 7.51
C ALA A 12 22.88 12.99 8.15
N ALA A 13 21.90 12.66 8.99
CA ALA A 13 21.75 11.35 9.60
C ALA A 13 21.60 10.23 8.55
N GLY A 14 20.81 10.47 7.51
CA GLY A 14 20.54 9.52 6.43
C GLY A 14 21.82 9.10 5.67
N ARG A 15 22.79 9.99 5.49
CA ARG A 15 24.06 9.68 4.80
C ARG A 15 24.86 8.56 5.46
N HIS A 16 24.72 8.37 6.75
CA HIS A 16 25.44 7.35 7.52
C HIS A 16 24.73 6.00 7.55
N LEU A 17 23.43 5.96 7.29
CA LEU A 17 22.63 4.73 7.36
C LEU A 17 23.06 3.68 6.34
N ALA A 18 23.37 4.10 5.12
CA ALA A 18 23.84 3.18 4.06
C ALA A 18 25.19 2.50 4.37
N LEU A 19 25.91 2.97 5.41
CA LEU A 19 27.18 2.40 5.87
C LEU A 19 27.00 1.39 7.00
N LEU A 20 25.80 1.29 7.58
CA LEU A 20 25.52 0.34 8.66
C LEU A 20 25.52 -1.10 8.12
N PRO A 21 26.23 -2.03 8.77
CA PRO A 21 26.14 -3.44 8.43
C PRO A 21 24.71 -3.98 8.62
N ASP A 22 24.27 -4.89 7.75
CA ASP A 22 22.90 -5.46 7.80
C ASP A 22 22.60 -6.12 9.16
N ASP A 23 23.56 -6.83 9.74
CA ASP A 23 23.40 -7.43 11.08
C ASP A 23 23.13 -6.38 12.16
N ARG A 24 23.75 -5.20 12.05
CA ARG A 24 23.51 -4.10 13.00
C ARG A 24 22.09 -3.54 12.85
N ILE A 25 21.64 -3.38 11.62
CA ILE A 25 20.26 -2.97 11.28
C ILE A 25 19.26 -3.98 11.87
N ASN A 26 19.51 -5.28 11.67
CA ASN A 26 18.66 -6.35 12.20
C ASN A 26 18.59 -6.36 13.73
N GLN A 27 19.70 -6.10 14.42
CA GLN A 27 19.72 -5.94 15.88
C GLN A 27 18.88 -4.76 16.33
N ILE A 28 18.96 -3.61 15.66
CA ILE A 28 18.16 -2.42 15.98
C ILE A 28 16.67 -2.72 15.79
N LEU A 29 16.27 -3.32 14.64
CA LEU A 29 14.88 -3.68 14.37
C LEU A 29 14.33 -4.64 15.44
N ASN A 30 15.07 -5.68 15.80
CA ASN A 30 14.64 -6.60 16.86
C ASN A 30 14.51 -5.90 18.23
N ALA A 31 15.41 -4.98 18.56
CA ALA A 31 15.33 -4.19 19.79
C ALA A 31 14.11 -3.24 19.78
N VAL A 32 13.76 -2.65 18.62
CA VAL A 32 12.53 -1.84 18.49
C VAL A 32 11.30 -2.69 18.67
N ALA A 33 11.25 -3.90 18.10
CA ALA A 33 10.15 -4.83 18.29
C ALA A 33 9.97 -5.22 19.77
N GLU A 34 11.05 -5.46 20.50
CA GLU A 34 11.06 -5.73 21.94
C GLU A 34 10.55 -4.53 22.74
N ALA A 35 11.13 -3.34 22.49
CA ALA A 35 10.75 -2.10 23.16
C ALA A 35 9.27 -1.74 22.93
N ALA A 36 8.72 -2.01 21.75
CA ALA A 36 7.30 -1.82 21.46
C ALA A 36 6.40 -2.70 22.34
N LEU A 37 6.84 -3.93 22.65
CA LEU A 37 6.12 -4.85 23.54
C LEU A 37 6.30 -4.46 25.00
N GLU A 38 7.51 -4.13 25.44
CA GLU A 38 7.78 -3.71 26.80
C GLU A 38 7.06 -2.42 27.18
N GLN A 39 6.92 -1.50 26.22
CA GLN A 39 6.24 -0.22 26.43
C GLN A 39 4.77 -0.22 25.97
N THR A 40 4.16 -1.39 25.79
CA THR A 40 2.75 -1.53 25.41
C THR A 40 1.83 -0.65 26.24
N SER A 41 1.96 -0.66 27.57
CA SER A 41 1.11 0.13 28.47
C SER A 41 1.23 1.64 28.21
N TYR A 42 2.45 2.14 27.97
CA TYR A 42 2.69 3.53 27.63
C TYR A 42 2.06 3.89 26.28
N ILE A 43 2.33 3.12 25.22
CA ILE A 43 1.76 3.37 23.89
C ILE A 43 0.23 3.36 23.93
N LEU A 44 -0.38 2.39 24.62
CA LEU A 44 -1.85 2.31 24.75
C LEU A 44 -2.45 3.45 25.57
N SER A 45 -1.73 3.96 26.60
CA SER A 45 -2.18 5.12 27.37
C SER A 45 -2.23 6.39 26.51
N GLU A 46 -1.22 6.59 25.63
CA GLU A 46 -1.19 7.71 24.70
C GLU A 46 -2.23 7.55 23.57
N ASN A 47 -2.42 6.33 23.06
CA ASN A 47 -3.46 6.04 22.07
C ASN A 47 -4.87 6.30 22.61
N ARG A 48 -5.11 6.04 23.89
CA ARG A 48 -6.40 6.36 24.51
C ARG A 48 -6.74 7.84 24.45
N LYS A 49 -5.74 8.74 24.61
CA LYS A 49 -5.96 10.19 24.50
C LYS A 49 -6.41 10.59 23.09
N ASP A 50 -5.89 9.92 22.06
CA ASP A 50 -6.35 10.15 20.68
C ASP A 50 -7.78 9.61 20.48
N LEU A 51 -8.09 8.41 21.01
CA LEU A 51 -9.40 7.79 20.88
C LEU A 51 -10.49 8.60 21.61
N GLU A 52 -10.20 9.20 22.76
CA GLU A 52 -11.13 10.08 23.51
C GLU A 52 -11.53 11.34 22.72
N ARG A 53 -10.73 11.73 21.73
CA ARG A 53 -10.98 12.90 20.86
C ARG A 53 -11.76 12.53 19.60
N MET A 54 -12.06 11.25 19.35
CA MET A 54 -12.74 10.77 18.16
C MET A 54 -14.01 10.00 18.52
N SER A 55 -15.13 10.28 17.84
CA SER A 55 -16.34 9.49 18.01
C SER A 55 -16.13 8.04 17.62
N PRO A 56 -16.61 7.06 18.41
CA PRO A 56 -16.56 5.64 18.04
C PRO A 56 -17.26 5.30 16.72
N ASP A 57 -18.24 6.10 16.30
CA ASP A 57 -18.95 5.94 15.03
C ASP A 57 -18.16 6.47 13.84
N ASN A 58 -17.02 7.12 14.07
CA ASN A 58 -16.16 7.61 12.98
C ASN A 58 -15.51 6.42 12.26
N PRO A 59 -15.61 6.32 10.93
CA PRO A 59 -14.99 5.23 10.14
C PRO A 59 -13.47 5.10 10.35
N LYS A 60 -12.79 6.16 10.81
CA LYS A 60 -11.36 6.16 11.15
C LYS A 60 -11.04 5.58 12.52
N TYR A 61 -12.04 5.42 13.41
CA TYR A 61 -11.83 5.02 14.80
C TYR A 61 -11.14 3.65 14.92
N ASP A 62 -11.59 2.66 14.14
CA ASP A 62 -10.95 1.34 14.16
C ASP A 62 -9.50 1.36 13.66
N ARG A 63 -9.20 2.22 12.69
CA ARG A 63 -7.83 2.39 12.16
C ARG A 63 -6.90 3.07 13.17
N LEU A 64 -7.44 3.99 13.99
CA LEU A 64 -6.72 4.71 15.03
C LEU A 64 -6.42 3.83 16.25
N ARG A 65 -7.33 2.89 16.57
CA ARG A 65 -7.26 2.09 17.77
C ARG A 65 -6.10 1.11 17.75
N LEU A 66 -5.20 1.20 18.72
CA LEU A 66 -4.21 0.18 19.04
C LEU A 66 -4.74 -0.75 20.14
N THR A 67 -4.30 -2.00 20.13
CA THR A 67 -4.55 -3.02 21.17
C THR A 67 -3.25 -3.78 21.39
N GLU A 68 -3.16 -4.51 22.51
CA GLU A 68 -2.01 -5.40 22.76
C GLU A 68 -1.78 -6.39 21.60
N GLU A 69 -2.86 -6.95 21.05
CA GLU A 69 -2.78 -7.87 19.92
C GLU A 69 -2.21 -7.19 18.66
N ARG A 70 -2.67 -5.96 18.36
CA ARG A 70 -2.14 -5.17 17.24
C ARG A 70 -0.67 -4.83 17.44
N LEU A 71 -0.24 -4.49 18.66
CA LEU A 71 1.18 -4.22 18.96
C LEU A 71 2.03 -5.49 18.85
N ARG A 72 1.52 -6.67 19.25
CA ARG A 72 2.20 -7.95 19.00
C ARG A 72 2.34 -8.22 17.50
N GLY A 73 1.31 -7.94 16.71
CA GLY A 73 1.36 -8.03 15.24
C GLY A 73 2.44 -7.11 14.67
N ILE A 74 2.45 -5.84 15.04
CA ILE A 74 3.46 -4.85 14.61
C ILE A 74 4.88 -5.32 14.98
N ALA A 75 5.10 -5.80 16.21
CA ALA A 75 6.40 -6.32 16.62
C ALA A 75 6.82 -7.56 15.80
N SER A 76 5.86 -8.41 15.43
CA SER A 76 6.10 -9.54 14.53
C SER A 76 6.51 -9.08 13.13
N ASP A 77 5.83 -8.05 12.60
CA ASP A 77 6.11 -7.48 11.28
C ASP A 77 7.51 -6.83 11.24
N ILE A 78 7.90 -6.09 12.30
CA ILE A 78 9.25 -5.53 12.43
C ILE A 78 10.31 -6.64 12.43
N ARG A 79 10.11 -7.73 13.20
CA ARG A 79 11.01 -8.87 13.22
C ARG A 79 11.08 -9.56 11.86
N ASN A 80 9.96 -9.65 11.16
CA ASN A 80 9.93 -10.19 9.81
C ASN A 80 10.78 -9.33 8.84
N VAL A 81 10.65 -8.01 8.89
CA VAL A 81 11.52 -7.09 8.11
C VAL A 81 13.01 -7.32 8.44
N ALA A 82 13.36 -7.56 9.72
CA ALA A 82 14.72 -7.85 10.12
C ALA A 82 15.28 -9.14 9.47
N THR A 83 14.44 -10.11 9.14
CA THR A 83 14.88 -11.37 8.47
C THR A 83 15.05 -11.23 6.97
N LEU A 84 14.49 -10.20 6.35
CA LEU A 84 14.60 -10.00 4.91
C LEU A 84 16.04 -9.66 4.50
N PRO A 85 16.48 -10.07 3.31
CA PRO A 85 17.79 -9.66 2.81
C PRO A 85 17.81 -8.15 2.55
N SER A 86 18.95 -7.51 2.84
CA SER A 86 19.14 -6.09 2.51
C SER A 86 18.92 -5.84 1.01
N PRO A 87 18.15 -4.81 0.64
CA PRO A 87 17.98 -4.44 -0.77
C PRO A 87 19.20 -3.67 -1.31
N LEU A 88 20.14 -3.27 -0.46
CA LEU A 88 21.25 -2.39 -0.83
C LEU A 88 22.44 -3.15 -1.41
N GLY A 89 23.16 -2.50 -2.34
CA GLY A 89 24.37 -3.04 -2.94
C GLY A 89 24.15 -4.21 -3.90
N ARG A 90 22.91 -4.57 -4.21
CA ARG A 90 22.63 -5.63 -5.16
C ARG A 90 23.07 -5.23 -6.56
N ILE A 91 23.79 -6.11 -7.25
CA ILE A 91 24.16 -5.92 -8.66
C ILE A 91 22.93 -6.14 -9.53
N LEU A 92 22.41 -5.07 -10.09
CA LEU A 92 21.25 -5.09 -11.01
C LEU A 92 21.69 -5.36 -12.46
N LYS A 93 22.91 -4.90 -12.82
CA LYS A 93 23.50 -5.12 -14.15
C LYS A 93 25.01 -4.94 -14.06
N GLU A 94 25.74 -5.78 -14.79
CA GLU A 94 27.18 -5.65 -14.96
C GLU A 94 27.56 -5.82 -16.44
N SER A 95 28.55 -5.06 -16.91
CA SER A 95 29.11 -5.21 -18.25
C SER A 95 30.52 -4.65 -18.34
N ILE A 96 31.36 -5.27 -19.17
CA ILE A 96 32.68 -4.75 -19.55
C ILE A 96 32.56 -4.18 -20.95
N ARG A 97 33.02 -2.94 -21.14
CA ARG A 97 32.98 -2.27 -22.42
C ARG A 97 34.18 -2.67 -23.31
N PRO A 98 34.12 -2.49 -24.65
CA PRO A 98 35.24 -2.85 -25.52
C PRO A 98 36.58 -2.14 -25.18
N ASN A 99 36.53 -0.98 -24.53
CA ASN A 99 37.70 -0.24 -24.05
C ASN A 99 38.19 -0.66 -22.66
N GLY A 100 37.64 -1.74 -22.07
CA GLY A 100 38.03 -2.29 -20.77
C GLY A 100 37.31 -1.68 -19.56
N MET A 101 36.49 -0.63 -19.72
CA MET A 101 35.72 -0.08 -18.60
C MET A 101 34.70 -1.11 -18.08
N ARG A 102 34.66 -1.29 -16.75
CA ARG A 102 33.64 -2.07 -16.05
C ARG A 102 32.52 -1.15 -15.59
N LEU A 103 31.28 -1.47 -15.94
CA LEU A 103 30.08 -0.76 -15.53
C LEU A 103 29.25 -1.69 -14.66
N THR A 104 29.02 -1.27 -13.42
CA THR A 104 28.19 -2.01 -12.46
C THR A 104 27.04 -1.12 -12.01
N LYS A 105 25.80 -1.55 -12.24
CA LYS A 105 24.58 -0.90 -11.72
C LYS A 105 24.22 -1.55 -10.40
N ILE A 106 24.18 -0.78 -9.33
CA ILE A 106 23.82 -1.28 -7.99
C ILE A 106 22.64 -0.55 -7.40
N SER A 107 21.88 -1.24 -6.54
CA SER A 107 20.80 -0.64 -5.76
C SER A 107 21.35 0.24 -4.64
N VAL A 108 20.68 1.38 -4.39
CA VAL A 108 21.02 2.35 -3.35
C VAL A 108 19.75 2.90 -2.71
N PRO A 109 19.77 3.44 -1.46
CA PRO A 109 18.61 4.12 -0.90
C PRO A 109 18.22 5.33 -1.74
N PHE A 110 16.95 5.77 -1.63
CA PHE A 110 16.55 7.09 -2.12
C PHE A 110 17.25 8.21 -1.37
N GLY A 111 17.34 8.09 -0.05
CA GLY A 111 17.89 9.10 0.86
C GLY A 111 16.92 9.44 1.98
N VAL A 112 16.17 10.52 1.86
CA VAL A 112 15.15 10.95 2.82
C VAL A 112 13.75 10.77 2.24
N ILE A 113 12.92 9.98 2.92
CA ILE A 113 11.53 9.71 2.53
C ILE A 113 10.57 10.43 3.49
N GLY A 114 9.74 11.32 2.97
CA GLY A 114 8.65 11.95 3.70
C GLY A 114 7.38 11.11 3.62
N ILE A 115 6.78 10.75 4.75
CA ILE A 115 5.51 10.01 4.80
C ILE A 115 4.44 10.90 5.42
N ILE A 116 3.36 11.17 4.67
CA ILE A 116 2.21 11.94 5.14
C ILE A 116 1.02 10.98 5.31
N TYR A 117 0.51 10.81 6.55
CA TYR A 117 -0.49 9.78 6.85
C TYR A 117 -1.57 10.24 7.83
N GLU A 118 -2.76 9.60 7.72
CA GLU A 118 -3.93 9.86 8.56
C GLU A 118 -4.25 8.67 9.45
N ALA A 119 -4.67 8.93 10.71
CA ALA A 119 -5.35 8.00 11.64
C ALA A 119 -4.81 6.55 11.65
N ARG A 120 -3.50 6.36 11.50
CA ARG A 120 -2.86 5.04 11.44
C ARG A 120 -1.54 5.02 12.22
N PRO A 121 -1.56 4.96 13.56
CA PRO A 121 -0.33 5.04 14.35
C PRO A 121 0.69 3.93 14.04
N ASN A 122 0.24 2.73 13.62
CA ASN A 122 1.12 1.64 13.19
C ASN A 122 2.07 2.03 12.05
N VAL A 123 1.67 2.96 11.18
CA VAL A 123 2.49 3.42 10.05
C VAL A 123 3.85 3.94 10.50
N SER A 124 3.94 4.53 11.71
CA SER A 124 5.21 5.03 12.25
C SER A 124 6.23 3.90 12.42
N PHE A 125 5.83 2.74 12.94
CA PHE A 125 6.70 1.57 13.07
C PHE A 125 7.00 0.91 11.71
N ASP A 126 5.97 0.74 10.87
CA ASP A 126 6.09 0.08 9.57
C ASP A 126 7.07 0.85 8.67
N VAL A 127 6.89 2.17 8.58
CA VAL A 127 7.77 3.05 7.79
C VAL A 127 9.18 3.07 8.33
N PHE A 128 9.34 3.23 9.65
CA PHE A 128 10.66 3.21 10.27
C PHE A 128 11.42 1.93 9.92
N SER A 129 10.80 0.76 10.09
CA SER A 129 11.46 -0.52 9.86
C SER A 129 11.87 -0.71 8.39
N LEU A 130 11.00 -0.36 7.46
CA LEU A 130 11.32 -0.45 6.02
C LEU A 130 12.39 0.58 5.62
N CYS A 131 12.30 1.82 6.09
CA CYS A 131 13.29 2.86 5.81
C CYS A 131 14.66 2.49 6.37
N LEU A 132 14.75 2.08 7.65
CA LEU A 132 16.02 1.67 8.25
C LEU A 132 16.63 0.49 7.48
N LYS A 133 15.85 -0.56 7.16
CA LYS A 133 16.33 -1.74 6.44
C LYS A 133 16.80 -1.44 5.02
N SER A 134 16.22 -0.43 4.38
CA SER A 134 16.59 0.02 3.03
C SER A 134 17.59 1.21 3.03
N GLY A 135 18.14 1.58 4.21
CA GLY A 135 19.14 2.65 4.33
C GLY A 135 18.60 4.06 4.11
N ASN A 136 17.29 4.26 4.20
CA ASN A 136 16.65 5.57 4.10
C ASN A 136 16.44 6.19 5.48
N ALA A 137 16.61 7.49 5.60
CA ALA A 137 16.03 8.26 6.69
C ALA A 137 14.58 8.61 6.39
N CYS A 138 13.76 8.85 7.41
CA CYS A 138 12.36 9.15 7.18
C CYS A 138 11.86 10.35 8.00
N ILE A 139 10.97 11.12 7.38
CA ILE A 139 10.22 12.20 8.00
C ILE A 139 8.76 11.78 8.05
N LEU A 140 8.25 11.66 9.28
CA LEU A 140 6.88 11.27 9.57
C LEU A 140 6.02 12.51 9.76
N LYS A 141 4.93 12.63 9.02
CA LYS A 141 3.94 13.69 9.15
C LYS A 141 2.55 13.08 9.37
N GLY A 142 2.27 12.74 10.63
CA GLY A 142 0.96 12.24 11.04
C GLY A 142 -0.12 13.31 11.06
N GLY A 143 -1.38 12.87 11.05
CA GLY A 143 -2.54 13.72 11.31
C GLY A 143 -2.69 14.04 12.81
N SER A 144 -3.43 15.12 13.12
CA SER A 144 -3.73 15.52 14.50
C SER A 144 -4.62 14.54 15.26
N ASP A 145 -5.26 13.64 14.55
CA ASP A 145 -6.11 12.57 15.10
C ASP A 145 -5.31 11.44 15.77
N ALA A 146 -3.99 11.31 15.49
CA ALA A 146 -3.10 10.29 16.05
C ALA A 146 -1.83 10.89 16.70
N ASP A 147 -1.83 12.15 17.09
CA ASP A 147 -0.62 12.89 17.51
C ASP A 147 0.03 12.28 18.76
N TYR A 148 -0.75 11.94 19.79
CA TYR A 148 -0.24 11.31 21.01
C TYR A 148 0.37 9.94 20.72
N SER A 149 -0.31 9.12 19.95
CA SER A 149 0.16 7.78 19.57
C SER A 149 1.46 7.85 18.76
N ASN A 150 1.53 8.75 17.78
CA ASN A 150 2.70 8.90 16.92
C ASN A 150 3.92 9.36 17.71
N ARG A 151 3.75 10.33 18.63
CA ARG A 151 4.83 10.78 19.53
C ARG A 151 5.34 9.67 20.43
N ALA A 152 4.43 8.89 21.03
CA ALA A 152 4.81 7.76 21.88
C ALA A 152 5.62 6.72 21.10
N ILE A 153 5.20 6.37 19.91
CA ILE A 153 5.88 5.40 19.05
C ILE A 153 7.27 5.91 18.65
N VAL A 154 7.39 7.16 18.19
CA VAL A 154 8.68 7.72 17.79
C VAL A 154 9.62 7.86 18.99
N GLU A 155 9.11 8.19 20.20
CA GLU A 155 9.96 8.20 21.40
C GLU A 155 10.49 6.80 21.74
N VAL A 156 9.69 5.75 21.61
CA VAL A 156 10.15 4.35 21.77
C VAL A 156 11.27 4.02 20.76
N ILE A 157 11.10 4.42 19.51
CA ILE A 157 12.14 4.23 18.49
C ILE A 157 13.40 5.01 18.85
N HIS A 158 13.30 6.28 19.24
CA HIS A 158 14.42 7.12 19.63
C HIS A 158 15.20 6.57 20.83
N GLN A 159 14.50 5.98 21.81
CA GLN A 159 15.16 5.33 22.97
C GLN A 159 16.04 4.19 22.52
N VAL A 160 15.58 3.34 21.61
CA VAL A 160 16.39 2.25 21.04
C VAL A 160 17.56 2.79 20.22
N LEU A 161 17.33 3.77 19.35
CA LEU A 161 18.40 4.37 18.55
C LEU A 161 19.54 4.93 19.43
N ARG A 162 19.18 5.62 20.53
CA ARG A 162 20.17 6.11 21.52
C ARG A 162 20.98 4.98 22.15
N GLN A 163 20.34 3.84 22.51
CA GLN A 163 21.04 2.66 23.05
C GLN A 163 22.06 2.07 22.08
N PHE A 164 21.76 2.17 20.77
CA PHE A 164 22.64 1.71 19.71
C PHE A 164 23.64 2.77 19.23
N ASN A 165 23.67 3.96 19.82
CA ASN A 165 24.46 5.11 19.38
C ASN A 165 24.20 5.50 17.91
N ILE A 166 22.95 5.42 17.49
CA ILE A 166 22.47 5.86 16.17
C ILE A 166 21.85 7.26 16.34
N ASP A 167 22.11 8.13 15.36
CA ASP A 167 21.52 9.46 15.33
C ASP A 167 20.01 9.37 15.24
N THR A 168 19.30 9.93 16.22
CA THR A 168 17.84 9.88 16.28
C THR A 168 17.17 10.66 15.14
N HIS A 169 17.87 11.63 14.54
CA HIS A 169 17.35 12.37 13.38
C HIS A 169 17.14 11.50 12.13
N MET A 170 17.59 10.24 12.12
CA MET A 170 17.24 9.33 11.04
C MET A 170 15.72 9.07 10.93
N VAL A 171 14.96 9.34 11.98
CA VAL A 171 13.49 9.35 11.97
C VAL A 171 12.98 10.57 12.75
N GLU A 172 12.27 11.45 12.07
CA GLU A 172 11.70 12.66 12.68
C GLU A 172 10.20 12.71 12.51
N LEU A 173 9.48 13.09 13.58
CA LEU A 173 8.06 13.35 13.56
C LEU A 173 7.80 14.86 13.55
N LEU A 174 7.24 15.33 12.45
CA LEU A 174 6.86 16.74 12.32
C LEU A 174 5.60 17.07 13.14
N PRO A 175 5.43 18.35 13.52
CA PRO A 175 4.19 18.84 14.14
C PRO A 175 2.94 18.45 13.31
N ALA A 176 1.84 18.14 13.99
CA ALA A 176 0.61 17.68 13.35
C ALA A 176 -0.21 18.80 12.66
N ASP A 177 0.35 20.00 12.50
CA ASP A 177 -0.31 21.15 11.87
C ASP A 177 -0.18 21.15 10.34
N ARG A 178 -0.93 22.07 9.70
CA ARG A 178 -0.95 22.19 8.23
C ARG A 178 0.30 22.89 7.67
N GLU A 179 0.95 23.74 8.46
CA GLU A 179 2.14 24.45 8.05
C GLU A 179 3.30 23.47 7.86
N ALA A 180 3.52 22.57 8.82
CA ALA A 180 4.52 21.51 8.70
C ALA A 180 4.28 20.61 7.47
N THR A 181 3.00 20.37 7.11
CA THR A 181 2.69 19.65 5.86
C THR A 181 3.16 20.46 4.65
N ARG A 182 2.87 21.76 4.61
CA ARG A 182 3.25 22.63 3.50
C ARG A 182 4.78 22.73 3.37
N GLU A 183 5.48 22.90 4.47
CA GLU A 183 6.94 22.95 4.47
C GLU A 183 7.55 21.64 3.95
N LEU A 184 7.02 20.49 4.39
CA LEU A 184 7.47 19.17 3.91
C LEU A 184 7.26 19.00 2.40
N LEU A 185 6.11 19.43 1.86
CA LEU A 185 5.80 19.31 0.42
C LEU A 185 6.76 20.15 -0.45
N HIS A 186 7.42 21.17 0.13
CA HIS A 186 8.33 22.07 -0.56
C HIS A 186 9.80 21.91 -0.12
N ALA A 187 10.13 20.90 0.68
CA ALA A 187 11.47 20.64 1.19
C ALA A 187 12.44 20.06 0.13
N ALA A 188 12.33 20.51 -1.12
CA ALA A 188 13.22 20.10 -2.21
C ALA A 188 14.69 20.40 -1.84
N GLY A 189 15.57 19.43 -2.09
CA GLY A 189 16.98 19.50 -1.69
C GLY A 189 17.30 18.86 -0.33
N TYR A 190 16.28 18.58 0.49
CA TYR A 190 16.40 17.83 1.75
C TYR A 190 15.69 16.49 1.71
N VAL A 191 14.53 16.44 1.04
CA VAL A 191 13.65 15.28 0.94
C VAL A 191 13.64 14.80 -0.51
N ASP A 192 13.88 13.52 -0.71
CA ASP A 192 14.01 12.92 -2.04
C ASP A 192 12.69 12.37 -2.59
N LEU A 193 11.78 11.94 -1.69
CA LEU A 193 10.53 11.29 -2.06
C LEU A 193 9.46 11.55 -1.00
N ILE A 194 8.21 11.73 -1.43
CA ILE A 194 7.04 11.77 -0.54
C ILE A 194 6.09 10.61 -0.88
N ILE A 195 5.57 9.94 0.17
CA ILE A 195 4.57 8.89 0.05
C ILE A 195 3.37 9.25 0.92
N PRO A 196 2.24 9.67 0.33
CA PRO A 196 1.01 9.91 1.08
C PRO A 196 0.28 8.59 1.41
N ARG A 197 -0.30 8.50 2.63
CA ARG A 197 -1.05 7.35 3.13
C ARG A 197 -2.35 7.80 3.79
N GLY A 198 -3.46 7.71 3.11
CA GLY A 198 -4.73 8.17 3.67
C GLY A 198 -5.87 8.14 2.68
N SER A 199 -6.77 9.11 2.81
CA SER A 199 -7.91 9.31 1.90
C SER A 199 -7.45 9.76 0.51
N SER A 200 -8.28 9.51 -0.50
CA SER A 200 -8.06 10.01 -1.86
C SER A 200 -7.90 11.55 -1.88
N ALA A 201 -8.57 12.26 -0.98
CA ALA A 201 -8.43 13.71 -0.84
C ALA A 201 -7.02 14.10 -0.40
N LEU A 202 -6.42 13.41 0.59
CA LEU A 202 -5.04 13.64 1.00
C LEU A 202 -4.06 13.32 -0.13
N ILE A 203 -4.23 12.19 -0.79
CA ILE A 203 -3.35 11.76 -1.88
C ILE A 203 -3.36 12.78 -3.02
N ASN A 204 -4.55 13.22 -3.45
CA ASN A 204 -4.71 14.24 -4.47
C ASN A 204 -4.11 15.59 -4.04
N PHE A 205 -4.31 15.99 -2.79
CA PHE A 205 -3.72 17.21 -2.25
C PHE A 205 -2.19 17.17 -2.31
N VAL A 206 -1.57 16.07 -1.84
CA VAL A 206 -0.10 15.90 -1.89
C VAL A 206 0.40 15.93 -3.32
N ARG A 207 -0.22 15.18 -4.23
CA ARG A 207 0.15 15.13 -5.65
C ARG A 207 0.13 16.50 -6.33
N GLN A 208 -0.88 17.32 -6.01
CA GLN A 208 -1.07 18.64 -6.65
C GLN A 208 -0.16 19.72 -6.07
N ASN A 209 0.32 19.56 -4.83
CA ASN A 209 1.03 20.62 -4.12
C ASN A 209 2.51 20.31 -3.85
N ALA A 210 2.96 19.05 -4.00
CA ALA A 210 4.36 18.71 -3.78
C ALA A 210 5.25 19.20 -4.92
N THR A 211 6.41 19.76 -4.55
CA THR A 211 7.51 20.05 -5.49
C THR A 211 8.57 18.95 -5.49
N ILE A 212 8.37 17.93 -4.70
CA ILE A 212 9.20 16.75 -4.55
C ILE A 212 8.49 15.57 -5.25
N PRO A 213 9.21 14.59 -5.83
CA PRO A 213 8.61 13.39 -6.36
C PRO A 213 7.67 12.71 -5.37
N VAL A 214 6.52 12.25 -5.86
CA VAL A 214 5.49 11.57 -5.05
C VAL A 214 5.23 10.18 -5.59
N ILE A 215 5.25 9.16 -4.73
CA ILE A 215 4.69 7.86 -5.05
C ILE A 215 3.29 7.77 -4.46
N GLU A 216 2.30 7.71 -5.35
CA GLU A 216 0.90 7.68 -4.95
C GLU A 216 0.47 6.27 -4.55
N THR A 217 -0.18 6.16 -3.39
CA THR A 217 -0.96 4.98 -3.02
C THR A 217 -2.42 5.27 -3.38
N GLY A 218 -2.87 4.80 -4.53
CA GLY A 218 -4.18 5.16 -5.07
C GLY A 218 -5.37 4.55 -4.33
N ALA A 219 -6.58 5.02 -4.65
CA ALA A 219 -7.83 4.32 -4.32
C ALA A 219 -7.86 2.96 -4.99
N GLY A 220 -8.51 1.98 -4.37
CA GLY A 220 -8.63 0.63 -4.90
C GLY A 220 -10.03 0.34 -5.45
N ILE A 221 -10.33 0.75 -6.70
CA ILE A 221 -11.53 0.25 -7.38
C ILE A 221 -11.14 -1.03 -8.10
N CYS A 222 -11.51 -2.18 -7.53
CA CYS A 222 -11.11 -3.50 -8.00
C CYS A 222 -12.25 -4.23 -8.68
N HIS A 223 -11.94 -4.92 -9.79
CA HIS A 223 -12.92 -5.71 -10.54
C HIS A 223 -12.60 -7.19 -10.51
N THR A 224 -13.65 -8.01 -10.59
CA THR A 224 -13.55 -9.43 -10.93
C THR A 224 -14.46 -9.70 -12.12
N TYR A 225 -13.87 -10.05 -13.25
CA TYR A 225 -14.61 -10.45 -14.44
C TYR A 225 -14.88 -11.95 -14.41
N PHE A 226 -16.14 -12.33 -14.38
CA PHE A 226 -16.62 -13.70 -14.54
C PHE A 226 -16.92 -13.95 -16.02
N ASP A 227 -15.99 -14.63 -16.69
CA ASP A 227 -15.96 -14.88 -18.12
C ASP A 227 -17.00 -15.94 -18.55
N GLU A 228 -17.31 -16.00 -19.85
CA GLU A 228 -18.17 -17.05 -20.42
C GLU A 228 -17.68 -18.46 -20.11
N TYR A 229 -16.36 -18.66 -19.94
CA TYR A 229 -15.73 -19.93 -19.57
C TYR A 229 -15.42 -20.04 -18.06
N GLY A 230 -16.00 -19.21 -17.22
CA GLY A 230 -15.75 -19.20 -15.77
C GLY A 230 -16.31 -20.45 -15.07
N ASP A 231 -15.59 -21.00 -14.12
CA ASP A 231 -16.11 -22.01 -13.19
C ASP A 231 -16.89 -21.32 -12.07
N THR A 232 -18.18 -21.71 -11.91
CA THR A 232 -19.11 -21.06 -10.98
C THR A 232 -18.69 -21.25 -9.52
N ALA A 233 -18.14 -22.40 -9.15
CA ALA A 233 -17.73 -22.67 -7.77
C ALA A 233 -16.48 -21.85 -7.40
N LYS A 234 -15.49 -21.78 -8.30
CA LYS A 234 -14.33 -20.89 -8.15
C LYS A 234 -14.75 -19.43 -8.10
N GLY A 235 -15.61 -19.00 -9.03
CA GLY A 235 -16.13 -17.63 -9.08
C GLY A 235 -16.81 -17.21 -7.78
N ALA A 236 -17.71 -18.04 -7.25
CA ALA A 236 -18.40 -17.79 -5.99
C ALA A 236 -17.43 -17.65 -4.80
N ALA A 237 -16.41 -18.53 -4.73
CA ALA A 237 -15.40 -18.47 -3.66
C ALA A 237 -14.52 -17.20 -3.78
N ILE A 238 -14.07 -16.86 -4.99
CA ILE A 238 -13.24 -15.67 -5.28
C ILE A 238 -13.99 -14.40 -4.97
N ILE A 239 -15.20 -14.22 -5.49
CA ILE A 239 -16.03 -13.03 -5.29
C ILE A 239 -16.34 -12.83 -3.81
N HIS A 240 -16.77 -13.89 -3.12
CA HIS A 240 -17.03 -13.82 -1.68
C HIS A 240 -15.79 -13.40 -0.89
N ASN A 241 -14.65 -14.07 -1.10
CA ASN A 241 -13.41 -13.74 -0.42
C ASN A 241 -12.94 -12.31 -0.72
N ALA A 242 -12.93 -11.91 -2.00
CA ALA A 242 -12.49 -10.58 -2.42
C ALA A 242 -13.34 -9.46 -1.80
N LYS A 243 -14.67 -9.69 -1.62
CA LYS A 243 -15.56 -8.68 -1.04
C LYS A 243 -15.61 -8.70 0.47
N THR A 244 -15.59 -9.87 1.13
CA THR A 244 -15.99 -9.95 2.55
C THR A 244 -14.86 -10.20 3.53
N ARG A 245 -13.68 -10.64 3.08
CA ARG A 245 -12.52 -10.87 3.97
C ARG A 245 -12.17 -9.63 4.79
N ARG A 246 -12.13 -8.46 4.15
CA ARG A 246 -11.94 -7.16 4.80
C ARG A 246 -12.40 -6.04 3.84
N VAL A 247 -13.54 -5.44 4.13
CA VAL A 247 -14.16 -4.46 3.22
C VAL A 247 -13.48 -3.10 3.21
N SER A 248 -12.73 -2.74 4.26
CA SER A 248 -12.15 -1.40 4.45
C SER A 248 -10.74 -1.23 3.87
N VAL A 249 -10.32 -2.10 2.94
CA VAL A 249 -9.01 -2.07 2.29
C VAL A 249 -9.13 -1.90 0.79
N CYS A 250 -8.10 -1.34 0.17
CA CYS A 250 -8.07 -0.95 -1.24
C CYS A 250 -8.08 -2.13 -2.24
N ASN A 251 -7.81 -3.37 -1.79
CA ASN A 251 -7.89 -4.57 -2.62
C ASN A 251 -9.24 -5.29 -2.54
N ALA A 252 -10.21 -4.73 -1.77
CA ALA A 252 -11.56 -5.29 -1.70
C ALA A 252 -12.28 -5.12 -3.04
N LEU A 253 -13.06 -6.12 -3.41
CA LEU A 253 -13.83 -6.13 -4.65
C LEU A 253 -14.92 -5.05 -4.62
N ASP A 254 -14.97 -4.20 -5.65
CA ASP A 254 -16.01 -3.18 -5.79
C ASP A 254 -16.97 -3.45 -6.94
N CYS A 255 -16.52 -4.12 -8.00
CA CYS A 255 -17.39 -4.45 -9.12
C CYS A 255 -17.14 -5.87 -9.65
N VAL A 256 -18.21 -6.66 -9.73
CA VAL A 256 -18.24 -7.90 -10.52
C VAL A 256 -18.71 -7.56 -11.92
N ILE A 257 -17.95 -7.99 -12.92
CA ILE A 257 -18.36 -7.96 -14.31
C ILE A 257 -18.75 -9.39 -14.69
N VAL A 258 -19.93 -9.60 -15.25
CA VAL A 258 -20.43 -10.92 -15.64
C VAL A 258 -20.75 -10.96 -17.13
N HIS A 259 -20.30 -12.02 -17.81
CA HIS A 259 -20.68 -12.26 -19.20
C HIS A 259 -22.19 -12.58 -19.28
N GLU A 260 -22.92 -12.04 -20.24
CA GLU A 260 -24.38 -12.19 -20.34
C GLU A 260 -24.85 -13.64 -20.43
N SER A 261 -24.07 -14.53 -21.05
CA SER A 261 -24.36 -15.97 -21.12
C SER A 261 -24.32 -16.68 -19.76
N ARG A 262 -23.80 -16.01 -18.73
CA ARG A 262 -23.59 -16.54 -17.38
C ARG A 262 -24.47 -15.85 -16.31
N LEU A 263 -25.48 -15.09 -16.75
CA LEU A 263 -26.42 -14.43 -15.84
C LEU A 263 -27.18 -15.44 -14.94
N SER A 264 -27.45 -16.65 -15.45
CA SER A 264 -28.08 -17.73 -14.66
C SER A 264 -27.22 -18.21 -13.48
N ASP A 265 -25.93 -17.92 -13.47
CA ASP A 265 -25.03 -18.31 -12.38
C ASP A 265 -24.99 -17.26 -11.24
N LEU A 266 -25.48 -16.04 -11.49
CA LEU A 266 -25.44 -14.95 -10.49
C LEU A 266 -26.04 -15.35 -9.12
N PRO A 267 -27.16 -16.08 -9.02
CA PRO A 267 -27.69 -16.53 -7.74
C PRO A 267 -26.68 -17.36 -6.93
N LEU A 268 -25.91 -18.24 -7.60
CA LEU A 268 -24.87 -19.07 -6.98
C LEU A 268 -23.62 -18.24 -6.66
N LEU A 269 -23.17 -17.38 -7.57
CA LEU A 269 -22.02 -16.49 -7.36
C LEU A 269 -22.22 -15.57 -6.15
N CYS A 270 -23.46 -15.11 -5.91
CA CYS A 270 -23.79 -14.19 -4.83
C CYS A 270 -24.33 -14.87 -3.56
N GLU A 271 -24.45 -16.22 -3.54
CA GLU A 271 -25.11 -16.93 -2.44
C GLU A 271 -24.52 -16.61 -1.07
N LYS A 272 -23.18 -16.68 -0.94
CA LYS A 272 -22.50 -16.42 0.33
C LYS A 272 -22.56 -14.96 0.76
N LEU A 273 -22.68 -14.03 -0.18
CA LEU A 273 -22.77 -12.59 0.11
C LEU A 273 -24.04 -12.20 0.87
N LYS A 274 -25.10 -13.03 0.79
CA LYS A 274 -26.36 -12.82 1.54
C LYS A 274 -26.14 -12.87 3.05
N ALA A 275 -25.34 -13.83 3.51
CA ALA A 275 -25.05 -14.01 4.92
C ALA A 275 -24.29 -12.82 5.51
N ASP A 276 -23.40 -12.22 4.70
CA ASP A 276 -22.64 -11.03 5.06
C ASP A 276 -23.40 -9.72 4.81
N LYS A 277 -24.66 -9.81 4.35
CA LYS A 277 -25.55 -8.67 4.08
C LYS A 277 -24.97 -7.66 3.09
N VAL A 278 -24.24 -8.13 2.09
CA VAL A 278 -23.65 -7.26 1.07
C VAL A 278 -24.76 -6.60 0.23
N ILE A 279 -24.73 -5.28 0.12
CA ILE A 279 -25.63 -4.53 -0.77
C ILE A 279 -25.06 -4.61 -2.19
N ILE A 280 -25.88 -5.08 -3.12
CA ILE A 280 -25.50 -5.20 -4.53
C ILE A 280 -26.22 -4.13 -5.35
N TYR A 281 -25.46 -3.30 -6.05
CA TYR A 281 -25.93 -2.37 -7.07
C TYR A 281 -25.80 -3.04 -8.44
N ALA A 282 -26.88 -3.53 -8.99
CA ALA A 282 -26.90 -4.32 -10.22
C ALA A 282 -27.42 -3.52 -11.41
N ASP A 283 -26.81 -3.71 -12.59
CA ASP A 283 -27.40 -3.20 -13.83
C ASP A 283 -28.72 -3.96 -14.15
N PRO A 284 -29.54 -3.49 -15.12
CA PRO A 284 -30.86 -4.08 -15.34
C PRO A 284 -30.86 -5.59 -15.57
N SER A 285 -29.90 -6.13 -16.32
CA SER A 285 -29.82 -7.57 -16.60
C SER A 285 -29.42 -8.39 -15.37
N ALA A 286 -28.42 -7.94 -14.65
CA ALA A 286 -28.00 -8.58 -13.40
C ALA A 286 -29.06 -8.43 -12.30
N TYR A 287 -29.77 -7.28 -12.26
CA TYR A 287 -30.86 -7.07 -11.32
C TYR A 287 -31.98 -8.10 -11.55
N GLN A 288 -32.43 -8.26 -12.79
CA GLN A 288 -33.46 -9.24 -13.18
C GLN A 288 -33.03 -10.68 -12.83
N ALA A 289 -31.75 -11.03 -13.04
CA ALA A 289 -31.24 -12.38 -12.73
C ALA A 289 -31.15 -12.65 -11.21
N LEU A 290 -31.02 -11.63 -10.39
CA LEU A 290 -30.96 -11.73 -8.93
C LEU A 290 -32.31 -11.51 -8.24
N GLU A 291 -33.30 -10.96 -8.93
CA GLU A 291 -34.64 -10.73 -8.38
C GLU A 291 -35.29 -12.04 -7.93
N GLY A 292 -35.78 -12.09 -6.71
CA GLY A 292 -36.33 -13.30 -6.10
C GLY A 292 -35.25 -14.30 -5.58
N HIS A 293 -33.99 -14.15 -5.98
CA HIS A 293 -32.86 -14.99 -5.54
C HIS A 293 -31.95 -14.30 -4.53
N TYR A 294 -31.97 -12.97 -4.44
CA TYR A 294 -31.21 -12.16 -3.48
C TYR A 294 -32.18 -11.33 -2.61
N PRO A 295 -31.84 -11.05 -1.32
CA PRO A 295 -32.76 -10.29 -0.46
C PRO A 295 -33.11 -8.92 -1.05
N ALA A 296 -34.40 -8.62 -1.21
CA ALA A 296 -34.86 -7.39 -1.88
C ALA A 296 -34.36 -6.09 -1.24
N GLY A 297 -34.14 -6.08 0.09
CA GLY A 297 -33.58 -4.92 0.79
C GLY A 297 -32.09 -4.67 0.52
N LEU A 298 -31.38 -5.68 -0.01
CA LEU A 298 -29.93 -5.63 -0.31
C LEU A 298 -29.65 -5.54 -1.82
N LEU A 299 -30.65 -5.70 -2.69
CA LEU A 299 -30.52 -5.57 -4.15
C LEU A 299 -31.05 -4.20 -4.56
N LYS A 300 -30.23 -3.43 -5.25
CA LYS A 300 -30.53 -2.06 -5.69
C LYS A 300 -30.16 -1.87 -7.15
N PRO A 301 -30.85 -1.02 -7.89
CA PRO A 301 -30.44 -0.64 -9.24
C PRO A 301 -29.11 0.13 -9.18
N ALA A 302 -28.19 -0.19 -10.08
CA ALA A 302 -26.94 0.54 -10.25
C ALA A 302 -27.18 1.89 -10.96
N THR A 303 -26.36 2.88 -10.62
CA THR A 303 -26.17 4.11 -11.38
C THR A 303 -24.79 4.10 -12.03
N PRO A 304 -24.49 4.98 -13.00
CA PRO A 304 -23.13 5.05 -13.58
C PRO A 304 -22.04 5.20 -12.52
N GLU A 305 -22.28 5.98 -11.47
CA GLU A 305 -21.34 6.23 -10.37
C GLU A 305 -21.06 4.96 -9.55
N SER A 306 -21.97 4.00 -9.53
CA SER A 306 -21.80 2.73 -8.80
C SER A 306 -20.60 1.94 -9.30
N PHE A 307 -20.25 2.03 -10.59
CA PHE A 307 -19.15 1.28 -11.20
C PHE A 307 -17.77 1.87 -10.94
N GLY A 308 -17.69 3.19 -10.65
CA GLY A 308 -16.46 3.90 -10.34
C GLY A 308 -16.31 4.26 -8.86
N THR A 309 -16.94 3.52 -7.96
CA THR A 309 -16.95 3.79 -6.52
C THR A 309 -16.09 2.78 -5.76
N GLU A 310 -15.11 3.26 -4.99
CA GLU A 310 -14.46 2.48 -3.94
C GLU A 310 -15.39 2.48 -2.72
N PHE A 311 -16.10 1.38 -2.50
CA PHE A 311 -17.16 1.33 -1.48
C PHE A 311 -16.63 1.29 -0.05
N LEU A 312 -15.51 0.63 0.21
CA LEU A 312 -14.93 0.42 1.55
C LEU A 312 -15.94 -0.11 2.59
N ASP A 313 -16.95 -0.82 2.12
CA ASP A 313 -18.10 -1.30 2.90
C ASP A 313 -18.62 -2.62 2.30
N TYR A 314 -19.57 -3.26 2.97
CA TYR A 314 -20.32 -4.42 2.45
C TYR A 314 -21.26 -3.99 1.31
N LYS A 315 -20.67 -3.42 0.27
CA LYS A 315 -21.34 -2.92 -0.93
C LYS A 315 -20.50 -3.25 -2.15
N MET A 316 -21.15 -3.57 -3.26
CA MET A 316 -20.49 -3.76 -4.55
C MET A 316 -21.45 -3.51 -5.71
N ALA A 317 -20.90 -3.30 -6.90
CA ALA A 317 -21.66 -3.24 -8.15
C ALA A 317 -21.59 -4.56 -8.93
N ILE A 318 -22.60 -4.81 -9.80
CA ILE A 318 -22.54 -5.87 -10.82
C ILE A 318 -22.84 -5.25 -12.17
N LYS A 319 -21.96 -5.49 -13.14
CA LYS A 319 -22.05 -5.08 -14.53
C LYS A 319 -22.18 -6.29 -15.45
N THR A 320 -23.18 -6.31 -16.31
CA THR A 320 -23.33 -7.30 -17.39
C THR A 320 -22.64 -6.81 -18.66
N VAL A 321 -21.91 -7.70 -19.33
CA VAL A 321 -21.27 -7.44 -20.61
C VAL A 321 -21.57 -8.57 -21.59
N ASN A 322 -21.61 -8.28 -22.89
CA ASN A 322 -21.91 -9.26 -23.94
C ASN A 322 -20.67 -9.77 -24.67
N SER A 323 -19.47 -9.28 -24.30
CA SER A 323 -18.20 -9.74 -24.87
C SER A 323 -17.04 -9.49 -23.93
N PHE A 324 -15.94 -10.18 -24.19
CA PHE A 324 -14.67 -9.98 -23.49
C PHE A 324 -14.15 -8.53 -23.68
N GLU A 325 -14.24 -8.01 -24.89
CA GLU A 325 -13.78 -6.64 -25.22
C GLU A 325 -14.56 -5.60 -24.41
N ASN A 326 -15.86 -5.81 -24.20
CA ASN A 326 -16.67 -4.92 -23.38
C ASN A 326 -16.33 -5.03 -21.89
N ALA A 327 -15.89 -6.20 -21.40
CA ALA A 327 -15.35 -6.32 -20.05
C ALA A 327 -14.03 -5.53 -19.88
N LEU A 328 -13.11 -5.66 -20.85
CA LEU A 328 -11.87 -4.88 -20.87
C LEU A 328 -12.15 -3.36 -20.94
N GLY A 329 -13.10 -2.94 -21.79
CA GLY A 329 -13.51 -1.54 -21.91
C GLY A 329 -14.06 -0.98 -20.60
N HIS A 330 -14.90 -1.74 -19.92
CA HIS A 330 -15.46 -1.36 -18.61
C HIS A 330 -14.36 -1.22 -17.55
N ILE A 331 -13.43 -2.18 -17.46
CA ILE A 331 -12.31 -2.10 -16.54
C ILE A 331 -11.44 -0.88 -16.88
N GLN A 332 -11.16 -0.63 -18.16
CA GLN A 332 -10.35 0.51 -18.58
C GLN A 332 -10.98 1.86 -18.18
N GLU A 333 -12.30 1.96 -18.20
CA GLU A 333 -13.04 3.18 -17.87
C GLU A 333 -13.11 3.44 -16.36
N TYR A 334 -13.38 2.39 -15.55
CA TYR A 334 -13.71 2.55 -14.13
C TYR A 334 -12.62 2.13 -13.15
N SER A 335 -11.59 1.39 -13.61
CA SER A 335 -10.51 0.90 -12.75
C SER A 335 -9.64 2.02 -12.20
N SER A 336 -9.28 1.88 -10.93
CA SER A 336 -8.18 2.65 -10.32
C SER A 336 -6.79 2.14 -10.71
N ARG A 337 -6.70 1.06 -11.51
CA ARG A 337 -5.48 0.34 -11.88
C ARG A 337 -4.78 -0.34 -10.70
N HIS A 338 -5.53 -0.69 -9.69
CA HIS A 338 -5.01 -1.35 -8.49
C HIS A 338 -4.93 -2.87 -8.70
N SER A 339 -6.06 -3.56 -8.71
CA SER A 339 -6.13 -5.03 -8.78
C SER A 339 -7.32 -5.47 -9.60
N GLU A 340 -7.05 -6.26 -10.64
CA GLU A 340 -8.05 -6.76 -11.56
C GLU A 340 -7.97 -8.27 -11.69
N SER A 341 -9.09 -8.97 -11.66
CA SER A 341 -9.15 -10.43 -11.74
C SER A 341 -10.07 -10.90 -12.85
N ILE A 342 -9.70 -12.01 -13.49
CA ILE A 342 -10.59 -12.79 -14.36
C ILE A 342 -10.81 -14.18 -13.78
N VAL A 343 -12.04 -14.69 -13.84
CA VAL A 343 -12.39 -16.08 -13.57
C VAL A 343 -12.73 -16.75 -14.89
N THR A 344 -11.85 -17.62 -15.38
CA THR A 344 -11.99 -18.32 -16.66
C THR A 344 -11.22 -19.62 -16.65
N GLU A 345 -11.75 -20.66 -17.30
CA GLU A 345 -11.06 -21.91 -17.57
C GLU A 345 -10.40 -21.94 -18.97
N ASN A 346 -10.57 -20.85 -19.74
CA ASN A 346 -9.93 -20.72 -21.05
C ASN A 346 -8.54 -20.05 -20.92
N PRO A 347 -7.44 -20.78 -21.19
CA PRO A 347 -6.07 -20.26 -21.02
C PRO A 347 -5.75 -19.10 -21.98
N GLU A 348 -6.35 -19.07 -23.17
CA GLU A 348 -6.14 -17.98 -24.14
C GLU A 348 -6.78 -16.68 -23.63
N ARG A 349 -8.00 -16.76 -23.08
CA ARG A 349 -8.67 -15.62 -22.41
C ARG A 349 -7.86 -15.11 -21.23
N ALA A 350 -7.37 -16.03 -20.38
CA ALA A 350 -6.52 -15.67 -19.24
C ALA A 350 -5.26 -14.92 -19.69
N ALA A 351 -4.54 -15.46 -20.69
CA ALA A 351 -3.33 -14.85 -21.24
C ALA A 351 -3.60 -13.48 -21.90
N LEU A 352 -4.73 -13.36 -22.60
CA LEU A 352 -5.11 -12.10 -23.23
C LEU A 352 -5.50 -11.05 -22.18
N PHE A 353 -6.26 -11.42 -21.15
CA PHE A 353 -6.64 -10.54 -20.04
C PHE A 353 -5.39 -9.98 -19.33
N THR A 354 -4.47 -10.84 -18.92
CA THR A 354 -3.24 -10.41 -18.22
C THR A 354 -2.36 -9.49 -19.08
N ARG A 355 -2.43 -9.61 -20.40
CA ARG A 355 -1.65 -8.77 -21.34
C ARG A 355 -2.34 -7.44 -21.63
N MET A 356 -3.67 -7.39 -21.66
CA MET A 356 -4.45 -6.22 -22.03
C MET A 356 -4.79 -5.29 -20.86
N ILE A 357 -4.91 -5.85 -19.65
CA ILE A 357 -5.26 -5.06 -18.46
C ILE A 357 -4.04 -4.30 -17.93
N ASP A 358 -4.20 -2.99 -17.80
CA ASP A 358 -3.19 -2.07 -17.27
C ASP A 358 -3.47 -1.78 -15.78
N ALA A 359 -3.18 -2.75 -14.92
CA ALA A 359 -3.28 -2.62 -13.47
C ALA A 359 -1.96 -3.00 -12.78
N ALA A 360 -1.81 -2.61 -11.51
CA ALA A 360 -0.64 -2.97 -10.70
C ALA A 360 -0.56 -4.48 -10.46
N CYS A 361 -1.72 -5.12 -10.20
CA CYS A 361 -1.83 -6.55 -10.02
C CYS A 361 -2.95 -7.11 -10.89
N VAL A 362 -2.65 -8.13 -11.69
CA VAL A 362 -3.61 -8.77 -12.59
C VAL A 362 -3.65 -10.27 -12.27
N TYR A 363 -4.84 -10.78 -12.01
CA TYR A 363 -5.06 -12.13 -11.48
C TYR A 363 -5.87 -13.00 -12.45
N THR A 364 -5.55 -14.28 -12.48
CA THR A 364 -6.36 -15.30 -13.14
C THR A 364 -6.78 -16.34 -12.09
N ASN A 365 -8.07 -16.51 -11.90
CA ASN A 365 -8.67 -17.46 -10.95
C ASN A 365 -8.19 -17.28 -9.49
N VAL A 366 -7.91 -16.02 -9.09
CA VAL A 366 -7.44 -15.66 -7.75
C VAL A 366 -8.15 -14.40 -7.29
N SER A 367 -8.42 -14.31 -5.99
CA SER A 367 -9.02 -13.14 -5.33
C SER A 367 -8.10 -11.93 -5.34
N THR A 368 -8.64 -10.73 -5.59
CA THR A 368 -7.90 -9.47 -5.47
C THR A 368 -7.40 -9.20 -4.04
N ALA A 369 -7.97 -9.88 -3.04
CA ALA A 369 -7.56 -9.80 -1.64
C ALA A 369 -6.10 -10.25 -1.38
N PHE A 370 -5.45 -10.89 -2.35
CA PHE A 370 -4.03 -11.25 -2.29
C PHE A 370 -3.08 -10.09 -2.65
N THR A 371 -3.56 -8.92 -3.09
CA THR A 371 -2.72 -7.74 -3.27
C THR A 371 -2.31 -7.18 -1.91
N ASP A 372 -1.25 -7.73 -1.35
CA ASP A 372 -0.79 -7.46 0.02
C ASP A 372 0.69 -7.83 0.10
N GLY A 373 1.52 -6.98 0.74
CA GLY A 373 2.96 -7.19 0.80
C GLY A 373 3.37 -8.48 1.50
N ALA A 374 2.65 -8.88 2.56
CA ALA A 374 2.93 -10.15 3.24
C ALA A 374 2.58 -11.36 2.35
N GLN A 375 1.47 -11.28 1.60
CA GLN A 375 1.07 -12.33 0.66
C GLN A 375 2.03 -12.44 -0.53
N PHE A 376 2.69 -11.33 -0.91
CA PHE A 376 3.71 -11.31 -1.97
C PHE A 376 5.11 -11.68 -1.46
N GLY A 377 5.26 -11.98 -0.17
CA GLY A 377 6.54 -12.33 0.43
C GLY A 377 7.47 -11.13 0.67
N LEU A 378 6.93 -9.91 0.63
CA LEU A 378 7.69 -8.67 0.85
C LEU A 378 7.89 -8.33 2.34
N GLY A 379 7.31 -9.13 3.23
CA GLY A 379 7.40 -8.97 4.69
C GLY A 379 6.47 -7.89 5.22
N ALA A 380 6.73 -6.65 4.89
CA ALA A 380 5.87 -5.50 5.19
C ALA A 380 5.74 -4.61 3.94
N GLU A 381 4.77 -3.69 3.94
CA GLU A 381 4.58 -2.75 2.84
C GLU A 381 4.32 -1.33 3.34
N ILE A 382 4.85 -0.35 2.64
CA ILE A 382 4.49 1.07 2.85
C ILE A 382 3.13 1.39 2.24
N GLY A 383 2.73 0.65 1.20
CA GLY A 383 1.47 0.81 0.50
C GLY A 383 1.48 0.17 -0.88
N ILE A 384 0.39 0.35 -1.60
CA ILE A 384 0.22 -0.20 -2.95
C ILE A 384 0.13 0.96 -3.93
N SER A 385 1.11 1.06 -4.83
CA SER A 385 1.15 2.12 -5.85
C SER A 385 0.45 1.67 -7.12
N THR A 386 -0.36 2.56 -7.69
CA THR A 386 -1.03 2.35 -8.98
C THR A 386 -0.38 3.11 -10.14
N GLN A 387 0.64 3.93 -9.84
CA GLN A 387 1.35 4.71 -10.87
C GLN A 387 2.33 3.86 -11.68
N LYS A 388 2.75 4.37 -12.84
CA LYS A 388 3.68 3.66 -13.75
C LYS A 388 5.13 4.08 -13.60
N LEU A 389 5.38 5.27 -13.08
CA LEU A 389 6.72 5.78 -12.87
C LEU A 389 7.26 5.27 -11.55
N HIS A 390 8.35 4.50 -11.58
CA HIS A 390 8.99 3.82 -10.48
C HIS A 390 8.12 2.68 -9.90
N ALA A 391 7.85 2.66 -8.58
CA ALA A 391 7.15 1.56 -7.91
C ALA A 391 5.70 1.41 -8.37
N ARG A 392 5.27 0.17 -8.64
CA ARG A 392 3.90 -0.20 -8.97
C ARG A 392 3.51 -1.50 -8.29
N GLY A 393 2.37 -1.54 -7.61
CA GLY A 393 1.95 -2.66 -6.77
C GLY A 393 2.35 -2.46 -5.30
N PRO A 394 2.32 -3.53 -4.49
CA PRO A 394 2.79 -3.48 -3.10
C PRO A 394 4.25 -3.05 -3.02
N MET A 395 4.54 -2.08 -2.14
CA MET A 395 5.87 -1.48 -2.00
C MET A 395 6.55 -2.00 -0.73
N GLY A 396 7.47 -2.92 -0.91
CA GLY A 396 8.37 -3.41 0.14
C GLY A 396 9.72 -2.70 0.13
N LEU A 397 10.77 -3.43 0.48
CA LEU A 397 12.14 -2.89 0.60
C LEU A 397 12.74 -2.45 -0.74
N GLU A 398 12.50 -3.20 -1.81
CA GLU A 398 13.10 -2.92 -3.11
C GLU A 398 12.50 -1.65 -3.74
N GLU A 399 11.19 -1.44 -3.57
CA GLU A 399 10.45 -0.32 -4.15
C GLU A 399 10.80 1.03 -3.53
N ILE A 400 11.46 1.05 -2.36
CA ILE A 400 11.96 2.28 -1.73
C ILE A 400 13.49 2.43 -1.90
N THR A 401 14.03 1.82 -2.96
CA THR A 401 15.41 1.97 -3.40
C THR A 401 15.47 2.51 -4.83
N SER A 402 16.63 3.07 -5.17
CA SER A 402 16.98 3.48 -6.52
C SER A 402 18.27 2.77 -6.94
N TYR A 403 18.97 3.27 -7.92
CA TYR A 403 20.24 2.70 -8.36
C TYR A 403 21.26 3.77 -8.72
N LYS A 404 22.52 3.39 -8.66
CA LYS A 404 23.62 4.17 -9.25
C LYS A 404 24.52 3.28 -10.10
N TRP A 405 25.28 3.91 -10.97
CA TRP A 405 26.33 3.24 -11.72
C TRP A 405 27.69 3.46 -11.07
N ILE A 406 28.43 2.37 -10.89
CA ILE A 406 29.85 2.38 -10.54
C ILE A 406 30.58 2.09 -11.84
N ILE A 407 31.56 2.94 -12.17
CA ILE A 407 32.34 2.85 -13.41
C ILE A 407 33.79 2.78 -13.01
N GLU A 408 34.45 1.68 -13.35
CA GLU A 408 35.85 1.41 -13.05
C GLU A 408 36.63 1.29 -14.35
N GLY A 409 37.80 1.88 -14.38
CA GLY A 409 38.66 1.90 -15.56
C GLY A 409 40.13 2.07 -15.16
N ASP A 410 40.99 2.12 -16.20
CA ASP A 410 42.45 2.29 -16.09
C ASP A 410 42.87 3.41 -17.09
N GLY A 411 42.39 4.63 -16.84
CA GLY A 411 42.79 5.81 -17.60
C GLY A 411 42.07 5.99 -18.98
N GLN A 412 40.98 5.28 -19.25
CA GLN A 412 40.26 5.45 -20.52
C GLN A 412 39.69 6.86 -20.66
N THR A 413 39.92 7.45 -21.85
CA THR A 413 39.38 8.75 -22.25
C THR A 413 38.42 8.59 -23.42
N ARG A 414 37.43 9.48 -23.50
CA ARG A 414 36.51 9.57 -24.67
C ARG A 414 37.13 10.52 -25.69
N GLN A 415 37.29 10.03 -26.92
CA GLN A 415 37.67 10.84 -28.09
C GLN A 415 36.45 11.64 -28.57
#